data_29644acf3d20269982d54b452d432fec
#
_entry.id   29644acf3d20269982d54b452d432fec
#
_cell.length_a   1.000
_cell.length_b   1.000
_cell.length_c   1.000
_cell.angle_alpha   90.00
_cell.angle_beta   90.00
_cell.angle_gamma   90.00
#
_symmetry.space_group_name_H-M   'P 1'
#
loop_
_entity.id
_entity.type
_entity.pdbx_description
1 polymer ?
#
loop_
_entity_poly.entity_id
_entity_poly.type
_entity_poly.pdbx_seq_one_letter_code
_entity_poly.pdbx_strand_id
1 'polypeptide(L)'
;MSCVRCLRGLVSGREYPADVPMNLDPADGRPVEMVLDIERLSAAHPQQSWYDPARRDMWRFGALMALDANDPGDALHIVALGEGATPLLDYAHHPVAKMAGLALSIKEEGRAHAGFGANPTQSFKDRGMAMVVAQAHRLGLRRLAVPTQGNAGDSLTRYALAAGLSVVVAMPEDTPAPILGNVAAAALRYPDRVALELAGPTIREAGALLKEKYVPQGYFSVATFQEPGWRIEGKKSLGLELAEPARGETRWSLPDAVIYPTGGGTGVLGMWKAWDELQALGLIDARRPRMICVQSEAMAPLVRAFEAGLVDTIAKPGTGTLAFGLNVPAGVGHFRVLEIIRASGGAAGGGGEAGLPAGR
;
A
#
# COMPACT_ATOMS: atom_id res chain seq x y z
N MET A 1 -15.47 10.94 13.67
CA MET A 1 -14.14 10.97 14.36
C MET A 1 -13.41 9.68 14.07
N SER A 2 -12.16 9.78 13.60
CA SER A 2 -11.29 8.62 13.36
C SER A 2 -11.31 7.66 14.54
N CYS A 3 -11.42 6.38 14.28
CA CYS A 3 -11.33 5.32 15.28
C CYS A 3 -9.88 4.86 15.52
N VAL A 4 -8.88 5.63 15.13
CA VAL A 4 -7.49 5.36 15.47
C VAL A 4 -7.25 5.65 16.94
N ARG A 5 -6.83 4.63 17.69
CA ARG A 5 -6.52 4.72 19.11
C ARG A 5 -5.12 5.28 19.36
N CYS A 6 -4.14 4.72 18.67
CA CYS A 6 -2.73 5.08 18.84
C CYS A 6 -1.91 4.69 17.61
N LEU A 7 -0.65 5.13 17.58
CA LEU A 7 0.40 4.56 16.74
C LEU A 7 1.18 3.54 17.58
N ARG A 8 1.64 2.43 16.97
CA ARG A 8 2.39 1.39 17.66
C ARG A 8 3.59 0.93 16.85
N GLY A 9 4.77 0.89 17.47
CA GLY A 9 5.96 0.31 16.86
C GLY A 9 5.79 -1.19 16.60
N LEU A 10 6.06 -1.65 15.38
CA LEU A 10 5.85 -3.05 14.99
C LEU A 10 6.76 -4.04 15.72
N VAL A 11 7.91 -3.59 16.20
CA VAL A 11 8.89 -4.43 16.92
C VAL A 11 8.95 -4.05 18.40
N SER A 12 9.04 -2.75 18.71
CA SER A 12 9.13 -2.27 20.10
C SER A 12 7.84 -2.47 20.88
N GLY A 13 6.67 -2.50 20.20
CA GLY A 13 5.36 -2.49 20.83
C GLY A 13 5.01 -1.16 21.52
N ARG A 14 5.85 -0.13 21.45
CA ARG A 14 5.60 1.16 22.08
C ARG A 14 4.44 1.87 21.41
N GLU A 15 3.58 2.49 22.24
CA GLU A 15 2.45 3.28 21.77
C GLU A 15 2.78 4.78 21.80
N TYR A 16 2.26 5.50 20.80
CA TYR A 16 2.42 6.93 20.60
C TYR A 16 1.06 7.56 20.28
N PRO A 17 0.85 8.87 20.54
CA PRO A 17 -0.40 9.54 20.16
C PRO A 17 -0.70 9.41 18.66
N ALA A 18 -1.98 9.24 18.32
CA ALA A 18 -2.44 9.01 16.93
C ALA A 18 -2.27 10.22 16.01
N ASP A 19 -2.10 11.42 16.56
CA ASP A 19 -2.02 12.70 15.86
C ASP A 19 -0.58 13.23 15.72
N VAL A 20 0.42 12.44 16.06
CA VAL A 20 1.82 12.82 15.91
C VAL A 20 2.33 12.43 14.52
N PRO A 21 2.76 13.39 13.69
CA PRO A 21 3.47 13.08 12.47
C PRO A 21 4.87 12.57 12.83
N MET A 22 5.10 11.29 12.61
CA MET A 22 6.39 10.65 12.86
C MET A 22 6.78 9.76 11.69
N ASN A 23 8.05 9.47 11.55
CA ASN A 23 8.58 8.49 10.63
C ASN A 23 8.64 7.11 11.31
N LEU A 24 9.76 6.41 11.17
CA LEU A 24 10.00 5.13 11.86
C LEU A 24 9.97 5.32 13.38
N ASP A 25 9.72 4.25 14.10
CA ASP A 25 9.76 4.21 15.57
C ASP A 25 11.12 4.74 16.07
N PRO A 26 11.16 5.80 16.86
CA PRO A 26 12.41 6.35 17.39
C PRO A 26 13.14 5.41 18.34
N ALA A 27 12.46 4.35 18.83
CA ALA A 27 13.07 3.39 19.76
C ALA A 27 13.97 2.37 19.05
N ASP A 28 13.64 1.97 17.83
CA ASP A 28 14.31 0.86 17.13
C ASP A 28 14.52 1.10 15.62
N GLY A 29 14.02 2.21 15.07
CA GLY A 29 14.10 2.51 13.65
C GLY A 29 13.25 1.60 12.77
N ARG A 30 12.28 0.89 13.34
CA ARG A 30 11.36 -0.01 12.63
C ARG A 30 10.04 0.67 12.30
N PRO A 31 9.21 0.08 11.42
CA PRO A 31 7.93 0.65 11.06
C PRO A 31 6.97 0.82 12.23
N VAL A 32 6.12 1.83 12.11
CA VAL A 32 5.01 2.12 13.02
C VAL A 32 3.70 1.83 12.29
N GLU A 33 2.72 1.29 12.98
CA GLU A 33 1.36 1.07 12.47
C GLU A 33 0.33 1.94 13.19
N MET A 34 -0.78 2.23 12.52
CA MET A 34 -1.96 2.81 13.15
C MET A 34 -2.81 1.69 13.77
N VAL A 35 -3.26 1.87 14.99
CA VAL A 35 -4.09 0.88 15.71
C VAL A 35 -5.50 1.42 15.84
N LEU A 36 -6.50 0.69 15.33
CA LEU A 36 -7.89 1.03 15.50
C LEU A 36 -8.40 0.62 16.89
N ASP A 37 -9.32 1.41 17.42
CA ASP A 37 -10.09 1.08 18.63
C ASP A 37 -11.25 0.15 18.25
N ILE A 38 -11.01 -1.14 18.29
CA ILE A 38 -11.97 -2.17 17.86
C ILE A 38 -13.22 -2.17 18.77
N GLU A 39 -13.06 -1.94 20.06
CA GLU A 39 -14.18 -1.88 21.02
C GLU A 39 -15.11 -0.71 20.69
N ARG A 40 -14.53 0.46 20.46
CA ARG A 40 -15.28 1.65 20.06
C ARG A 40 -15.95 1.48 18.71
N LEU A 41 -15.24 0.87 17.73
CA LEU A 41 -15.80 0.55 16.41
C LEU A 41 -17.00 -0.39 16.54
N SER A 42 -16.88 -1.46 17.29
CA SER A 42 -17.96 -2.44 17.52
C SER A 42 -19.17 -1.81 18.21
N ALA A 43 -18.95 -0.91 19.16
CA ALA A 43 -20.02 -0.23 19.87
C ALA A 43 -20.74 0.84 19.04
N ALA A 44 -20.02 1.54 18.14
CA ALA A 44 -20.54 2.65 17.35
C ALA A 44 -21.22 2.23 16.05
N HIS A 45 -20.85 1.08 15.49
CA HIS A 45 -21.33 0.64 14.18
C HIS A 45 -22.02 -0.73 14.29
N PRO A 46 -23.36 -0.79 14.17
CA PRO A 46 -24.04 -2.06 14.01
C PRO A 46 -23.55 -2.77 12.75
N GLN A 47 -23.41 -4.10 12.83
CA GLN A 47 -22.78 -4.97 11.80
C GLN A 47 -23.25 -4.79 10.34
N GLN A 48 -24.38 -4.12 10.12
CA GLN A 48 -24.95 -3.89 8.79
C GLN A 48 -24.36 -2.69 8.04
N SER A 49 -23.48 -1.89 8.64
CA SER A 49 -22.95 -0.65 8.07
C SER A 49 -21.43 -0.60 7.86
N TRP A 50 -20.77 -1.76 7.77
CA TRP A 50 -19.31 -1.81 7.63
C TRP A 50 -18.78 -1.33 6.28
N TYR A 51 -19.64 -1.23 5.26
CA TYR A 51 -19.28 -0.62 3.98
C TYR A 51 -20.52 -0.11 3.24
N ASP A 52 -20.31 0.89 2.37
CA ASP A 52 -21.33 1.43 1.48
C ASP A 52 -21.23 0.77 0.10
N PRO A 53 -22.14 -0.13 -0.29
CA PRO A 53 -22.09 -0.81 -1.58
C PRO A 53 -22.37 0.11 -2.78
N ALA A 54 -22.92 1.31 -2.55
CA ALA A 54 -23.18 2.29 -3.60
C ALA A 54 -21.92 3.10 -3.94
N ARG A 55 -20.98 3.23 -3.01
CA ARG A 55 -19.74 3.95 -3.22
C ARG A 55 -18.71 3.10 -3.97
N ARG A 56 -18.05 3.68 -4.97
CA ARG A 56 -17.13 2.97 -5.88
C ARG A 56 -15.70 3.45 -5.75
N ASP A 57 -15.23 3.58 -4.52
CA ASP A 57 -13.84 3.83 -4.17
C ASP A 57 -13.49 3.12 -2.86
N MET A 58 -12.23 3.17 -2.41
CA MET A 58 -11.79 2.49 -1.20
C MET A 58 -12.44 3.06 0.09
N TRP A 59 -12.93 4.29 0.06
CA TRP A 59 -13.53 4.97 1.20
C TRP A 59 -14.92 4.44 1.56
N ARG A 60 -15.45 3.52 0.72
CA ARG A 60 -16.70 2.79 1.00
C ARG A 60 -16.67 2.02 2.32
N PHE A 61 -15.49 1.69 2.83
CA PHE A 61 -15.33 0.97 4.09
C PHE A 61 -15.38 1.87 5.34
N GLY A 62 -15.59 3.18 5.18
CA GLY A 62 -15.91 4.10 6.27
C GLY A 62 -15.03 3.90 7.50
N ALA A 63 -15.66 3.56 8.60
CA ALA A 63 -15.03 3.42 9.92
C ALA A 63 -13.97 2.29 10.01
N LEU A 64 -13.92 1.34 9.07
CA LEU A 64 -12.84 0.35 8.99
C LEU A 64 -11.52 0.95 8.45
N MET A 65 -11.54 2.19 7.99
CA MET A 65 -10.35 2.93 7.56
C MET A 65 -9.87 3.88 8.66
N ALA A 66 -8.61 4.34 8.57
CA ALA A 66 -8.06 5.30 9.53
C ALA A 66 -8.75 6.67 9.51
N LEU A 67 -9.46 6.99 8.42
CA LEU A 67 -10.37 8.12 8.29
C LEU A 67 -11.72 7.59 7.79
N ASP A 68 -12.80 8.00 8.45
CA ASP A 68 -14.15 7.62 8.06
C ASP A 68 -14.75 8.66 7.11
N ALA A 69 -14.96 8.26 5.86
CA ALA A 69 -15.58 9.13 4.85
C ALA A 69 -17.04 9.50 5.16
N ASN A 70 -17.69 8.82 6.09
CA ASN A 70 -19.03 9.13 6.55
C ASN A 70 -19.05 10.09 7.76
N ASP A 71 -17.92 10.31 8.42
CA ASP A 71 -17.76 11.33 9.44
C ASP A 71 -17.45 12.70 8.77
N PRO A 72 -18.26 13.75 9.01
CA PRO A 72 -18.06 15.04 8.37
C PRO A 72 -16.68 15.67 8.65
N GLY A 73 -16.09 15.43 9.83
CA GLY A 73 -14.78 15.94 10.19
C GLY A 73 -13.66 15.26 9.42
N ASP A 74 -13.70 13.94 9.31
CA ASP A 74 -12.70 13.16 8.57
C ASP A 74 -12.85 13.39 7.04
N ALA A 75 -14.08 13.49 6.54
CA ALA A 75 -14.37 13.69 5.12
C ALA A 75 -13.75 14.96 4.54
N LEU A 76 -13.55 16.02 5.35
CA LEU A 76 -12.88 17.26 4.93
C LEU A 76 -11.42 17.06 4.51
N HIS A 77 -10.80 15.95 4.92
CA HIS A 77 -9.40 15.65 4.64
C HIS A 77 -9.21 14.64 3.50
N ILE A 78 -10.29 14.00 3.07
CA ILE A 78 -10.27 12.95 2.06
C ILE A 78 -10.36 13.56 0.66
N VAL A 79 -9.39 13.19 -0.18
CA VAL A 79 -9.46 13.38 -1.63
C VAL A 79 -9.65 12.02 -2.27
N ALA A 80 -10.87 11.75 -2.74
CA ALA A 80 -11.20 10.54 -3.48
C ALA A 80 -11.13 10.82 -4.98
N LEU A 81 -10.29 10.10 -5.70
CA LEU A 81 -10.14 10.18 -7.16
C LEU A 81 -10.65 8.91 -7.86
N GLY A 82 -11.34 8.02 -7.12
CA GLY A 82 -11.92 6.80 -7.63
C GLY A 82 -11.09 5.53 -7.33
N GLU A 83 -10.04 5.66 -6.54
CA GLU A 83 -9.14 4.56 -6.15
C GLU A 83 -9.86 3.46 -5.36
N GLY A 84 -9.53 2.22 -5.66
CA GLY A 84 -10.17 1.05 -5.03
C GLY A 84 -11.49 0.66 -5.67
N ALA A 85 -12.25 -0.19 -4.99
CA ALA A 85 -13.47 -0.84 -5.52
C ALA A 85 -13.24 -1.47 -6.90
N THR A 86 -12.04 -1.96 -7.14
CA THR A 86 -11.62 -2.57 -8.40
C THR A 86 -12.22 -3.97 -8.56
N PRO A 87 -12.38 -4.50 -9.78
CA PRO A 87 -13.02 -5.78 -9.97
C PRO A 87 -12.17 -6.95 -9.48
N LEU A 88 -12.85 -7.99 -9.03
CA LEU A 88 -12.30 -9.34 -8.89
C LEU A 88 -12.80 -10.16 -10.08
N LEU A 89 -11.94 -10.37 -11.08
CA LEU A 89 -12.27 -11.01 -12.34
C LEU A 89 -12.15 -12.52 -12.24
N ASP A 90 -13.15 -13.27 -12.70
CA ASP A 90 -13.13 -14.73 -12.76
C ASP A 90 -12.20 -15.20 -13.90
N TYR A 91 -11.21 -16.00 -13.56
CA TYR A 91 -10.27 -16.66 -14.46
C TYR A 91 -10.31 -18.19 -14.36
N ALA A 92 -11.40 -18.79 -13.87
CA ALA A 92 -11.56 -20.23 -13.78
C ALA A 92 -11.41 -20.94 -15.14
N HIS A 93 -11.66 -20.23 -16.24
CA HIS A 93 -11.48 -20.74 -17.61
C HIS A 93 -10.01 -20.79 -18.07
N HIS A 94 -9.08 -20.14 -17.34
CA HIS A 94 -7.66 -20.11 -17.71
C HIS A 94 -7.05 -21.53 -17.69
N PRO A 95 -6.20 -21.90 -18.67
CA PRO A 95 -5.65 -23.25 -18.75
C PRO A 95 -4.97 -23.74 -17.46
N VAL A 96 -4.21 -22.88 -16.80
CA VAL A 96 -3.54 -23.20 -15.53
C VAL A 96 -4.56 -23.51 -14.43
N ALA A 97 -5.64 -22.73 -14.32
CA ALA A 97 -6.70 -22.96 -13.33
C ALA A 97 -7.40 -24.29 -13.57
N LYS A 98 -7.75 -24.59 -14.82
CA LYS A 98 -8.37 -25.86 -15.22
C LYS A 98 -7.46 -27.07 -14.94
N MET A 99 -6.18 -26.97 -15.32
CA MET A 99 -5.21 -28.03 -15.11
C MET A 99 -4.98 -28.32 -13.62
N ALA A 100 -4.97 -27.29 -12.79
CA ALA A 100 -4.77 -27.40 -11.34
C ALA A 100 -6.06 -27.64 -10.54
N GLY A 101 -7.24 -27.62 -11.19
CA GLY A 101 -8.54 -27.77 -10.50
C GLY A 101 -8.83 -26.62 -9.52
N LEU A 102 -8.41 -25.40 -9.85
CA LEU A 102 -8.52 -24.22 -8.98
C LEU A 102 -9.61 -23.26 -9.45
N ALA A 103 -10.31 -22.64 -8.51
CA ALA A 103 -11.04 -21.40 -8.75
C ALA A 103 -10.04 -20.24 -8.72
N LEU A 104 -9.72 -19.66 -9.89
CA LEU A 104 -8.79 -18.56 -10.02
C LEU A 104 -9.53 -17.26 -10.27
N SER A 105 -9.23 -16.24 -9.47
CA SER A 105 -9.69 -14.87 -9.70
C SER A 105 -8.51 -13.89 -9.70
N ILE A 106 -8.62 -12.83 -10.48
CA ILE A 106 -7.61 -11.77 -10.53
C ILE A 106 -8.21 -10.47 -10.01
N LYS A 107 -7.62 -9.92 -8.94
CA LYS A 107 -7.90 -8.56 -8.48
C LYS A 107 -7.21 -7.58 -9.43
N GLU A 108 -7.98 -6.93 -10.30
CA GLU A 108 -7.46 -6.07 -11.36
C GLU A 108 -7.22 -4.65 -10.81
N GLU A 109 -5.96 -4.29 -10.59
CA GLU A 109 -5.57 -2.98 -10.05
C GLU A 109 -5.10 -1.99 -11.12
N GLY A 110 -4.87 -2.46 -12.36
CA GLY A 110 -4.26 -1.67 -13.43
C GLY A 110 -5.27 -1.06 -14.40
N ARG A 111 -6.33 -1.75 -14.74
CA ARG A 111 -7.29 -1.31 -15.77
C ARG A 111 -8.62 -0.88 -15.18
N ALA A 112 -9.20 0.17 -15.74
CA ALA A 112 -10.59 0.55 -15.44
C ALA A 112 -11.58 -0.41 -16.11
N HIS A 113 -12.61 -0.82 -15.36
CA HIS A 113 -13.70 -1.66 -15.83
C HIS A 113 -15.03 -0.96 -15.57
N ALA A 114 -15.95 -1.04 -16.55
CA ALA A 114 -17.27 -0.44 -16.42
C ALA A 114 -18.02 -0.98 -15.19
N GLY A 115 -18.53 -0.09 -14.37
CA GLY A 115 -19.29 -0.47 -13.17
C GLY A 115 -18.45 -0.64 -11.90
N PHE A 116 -17.14 -0.52 -11.97
CA PHE A 116 -16.21 -0.61 -10.84
C PHE A 116 -15.49 0.72 -10.60
N GLY A 117 -14.83 0.85 -9.45
CA GLY A 117 -13.82 1.86 -9.21
C GLY A 117 -12.54 1.59 -10.03
N ALA A 118 -11.66 2.57 -10.09
CA ALA A 118 -10.40 2.42 -10.80
C ALA A 118 -9.31 3.28 -10.18
N ASN A 119 -8.11 2.74 -10.10
CA ASN A 119 -6.95 3.49 -9.65
C ASN A 119 -6.54 4.53 -10.73
N PRO A 120 -6.53 5.83 -10.42
CA PRO A 120 -6.28 6.89 -11.42
C PRO A 120 -4.93 6.81 -12.13
N THR A 121 -3.89 6.26 -11.45
CA THR A 121 -2.56 6.04 -12.05
C THR A 121 -2.39 4.63 -12.60
N GLN A 122 -3.47 3.85 -12.70
CA GLN A 122 -3.45 2.44 -13.11
C GLN A 122 -2.54 1.59 -12.24
N SER A 123 -2.44 1.96 -10.96
CA SER A 123 -1.61 1.27 -9.99
C SER A 123 -2.26 1.26 -8.61
N PHE A 124 -2.19 0.13 -7.93
CA PHE A 124 -2.62 0.00 -6.54
C PHE A 124 -1.89 0.96 -5.57
N LYS A 125 -0.88 1.70 -6.02
CA LYS A 125 -0.23 2.75 -5.23
C LYS A 125 -1.21 3.84 -4.83
N ASP A 126 -2.23 4.09 -5.61
CA ASP A 126 -3.28 5.09 -5.36
C ASP A 126 -3.97 4.86 -4.02
N ARG A 127 -4.29 3.63 -3.67
CA ARG A 127 -4.86 3.28 -2.36
C ARG A 127 -4.01 3.79 -1.19
N GLY A 128 -2.69 3.57 -1.29
CA GLY A 128 -1.75 4.02 -0.25
C GLY A 128 -1.58 5.53 -0.23
N MET A 129 -1.47 6.16 -1.40
CA MET A 129 -1.21 7.60 -1.49
C MET A 129 -2.43 8.46 -1.19
N ALA A 130 -3.64 7.99 -1.50
CA ALA A 130 -4.87 8.63 -1.05
C ALA A 130 -4.92 8.74 0.49
N MET A 131 -4.62 7.66 1.21
CA MET A 131 -4.56 7.67 2.68
C MET A 131 -3.41 8.54 3.21
N VAL A 132 -2.23 8.47 2.58
CA VAL A 132 -1.07 9.31 2.94
C VAL A 132 -1.44 10.79 2.88
N VAL A 133 -2.05 11.22 1.78
CA VAL A 133 -2.41 12.62 1.57
C VAL A 133 -3.53 13.04 2.52
N ALA A 134 -4.52 12.20 2.74
CA ALA A 134 -5.62 12.46 3.67
C ALA A 134 -5.10 12.63 5.12
N GLN A 135 -4.22 11.75 5.58
CA GLN A 135 -3.59 11.86 6.90
C GLN A 135 -2.68 13.10 7.02
N ALA A 136 -1.87 13.35 5.99
CA ALA A 136 -1.02 14.54 5.96
C ALA A 136 -1.86 15.83 6.05
N HIS A 137 -2.94 15.91 5.28
CA HIS A 137 -3.86 17.04 5.30
C HIS A 137 -4.51 17.21 6.69
N ARG A 138 -4.97 16.11 7.31
CA ARG A 138 -5.55 16.10 8.66
C ARG A 138 -4.57 16.62 9.72
N LEU A 139 -3.29 16.23 9.60
CA LEU A 139 -2.24 16.64 10.53
C LEU A 139 -1.63 18.02 10.20
N GLY A 140 -2.19 18.76 9.24
CA GLY A 140 -1.72 20.08 8.86
C GLY A 140 -0.40 20.11 8.08
N LEU A 141 0.10 18.97 7.64
CA LEU A 141 1.29 18.91 6.77
C LEU A 141 0.94 19.46 5.38
N ARG A 142 1.81 20.34 4.88
CA ARG A 142 1.60 21.03 3.59
C ARG A 142 2.60 20.64 2.52
N ARG A 143 3.68 19.96 2.89
CA ARG A 143 4.80 19.62 2.01
C ARG A 143 5.19 18.17 2.21
N LEU A 144 5.15 17.38 1.13
CA LEU A 144 5.45 15.95 1.15
C LEU A 144 6.64 15.63 0.24
N ALA A 145 7.44 14.65 0.63
CA ALA A 145 8.59 14.20 -0.13
C ALA A 145 8.59 12.68 -0.32
N VAL A 146 8.88 12.18 -1.51
CA VAL A 146 8.99 10.74 -1.77
C VAL A 146 10.13 10.40 -2.71
N PRO A 147 11.06 9.50 -2.30
CA PRO A 147 11.95 8.84 -3.24
C PRO A 147 11.21 7.67 -3.90
N THR A 148 11.38 7.49 -5.21
CA THR A 148 10.67 6.43 -5.93
C THR A 148 11.39 6.01 -7.20
N GLN A 149 11.22 4.75 -7.60
CA GLN A 149 11.58 4.22 -8.92
C GLN A 149 10.33 3.77 -9.71
N GLY A 150 9.13 4.23 -9.31
CA GLY A 150 7.89 3.76 -9.93
C GLY A 150 6.68 4.62 -9.61
N ASN A 151 5.53 3.99 -9.70
CA ASN A 151 4.20 4.64 -9.63
C ASN A 151 3.88 5.40 -8.33
N ALA A 152 4.70 5.30 -7.29
CA ALA A 152 4.44 6.00 -6.03
C ALA A 152 4.58 7.53 -6.16
N GLY A 153 5.51 8.01 -7.00
CA GLY A 153 5.68 9.44 -7.28
C GLY A 153 4.51 10.03 -8.06
N ASP A 154 4.07 9.36 -9.12
CA ASP A 154 2.89 9.81 -9.90
C ASP A 154 1.64 9.85 -9.03
N SER A 155 1.38 8.78 -8.30
CA SER A 155 0.23 8.70 -7.39
C SER A 155 0.28 9.80 -6.33
N LEU A 156 1.41 9.97 -5.60
CA LEU A 156 1.52 11.04 -4.61
C LEU A 156 1.30 12.43 -5.22
N THR A 157 1.87 12.68 -6.39
CA THR A 157 1.74 13.97 -7.08
C THR A 157 0.27 14.30 -7.37
N ARG A 158 -0.51 13.32 -7.88
CA ARG A 158 -1.94 13.52 -8.18
C ARG A 158 -2.73 13.87 -6.93
N TYR A 159 -2.61 13.06 -5.87
CA TYR A 159 -3.35 13.28 -4.62
C TYR A 159 -2.91 14.54 -3.90
N ALA A 160 -1.61 14.83 -3.84
CA ALA A 160 -1.09 16.06 -3.23
C ALA A 160 -1.60 17.32 -3.94
N LEU A 161 -1.57 17.35 -5.27
CA LEU A 161 -2.12 18.46 -6.05
C LEU A 161 -3.62 18.66 -5.81
N ALA A 162 -4.39 17.57 -5.81
CA ALA A 162 -5.83 17.62 -5.56
C ALA A 162 -6.16 18.09 -4.14
N ALA A 163 -5.34 17.75 -3.15
CA ALA A 163 -5.46 18.20 -1.75
C ALA A 163 -4.88 19.61 -1.50
N GLY A 164 -4.32 20.28 -2.49
CA GLY A 164 -3.69 21.58 -2.28
C GLY A 164 -2.31 21.56 -1.62
N LEU A 165 -1.64 20.38 -1.57
CA LEU A 165 -0.32 20.21 -0.96
C LEU A 165 0.81 20.40 -1.99
N SER A 166 2.00 20.70 -1.51
CA SER A 166 3.23 20.68 -2.32
C SER A 166 3.94 19.35 -2.19
N VAL A 167 4.58 18.91 -3.26
CA VAL A 167 5.27 17.62 -3.31
C VAL A 167 6.63 17.74 -4.00
N VAL A 168 7.62 17.05 -3.48
CA VAL A 168 8.87 16.76 -4.17
C VAL A 168 9.01 15.27 -4.39
N VAL A 169 9.30 14.89 -5.61
CA VAL A 169 9.57 13.52 -6.02
C VAL A 169 11.02 13.42 -6.45
N ALA A 170 11.78 12.54 -5.82
CA ALA A 170 13.15 12.24 -6.23
C ALA A 170 13.22 10.86 -6.86
N MET A 171 13.86 10.77 -8.03
CA MET A 171 14.02 9.54 -8.81
C MET A 171 15.48 9.31 -9.19
N PRO A 172 15.92 8.07 -9.37
CA PRO A 172 17.19 7.78 -9.99
C PRO A 172 17.30 8.40 -11.41
N GLU A 173 18.51 8.74 -11.81
CA GLU A 173 18.80 9.38 -13.10
C GLU A 173 18.41 8.51 -14.31
N ASP A 174 18.46 7.18 -14.16
CA ASP A 174 18.11 6.19 -15.17
C ASP A 174 16.63 5.80 -15.18
N THR A 175 15.77 6.54 -14.44
CA THR A 175 14.34 6.24 -14.38
C THR A 175 13.70 6.31 -15.78
N PRO A 176 13.01 5.25 -16.23
CA PRO A 176 12.42 5.21 -17.57
C PRO A 176 11.39 6.32 -17.81
N ALA A 177 11.39 6.86 -19.04
CA ALA A 177 10.49 7.94 -19.43
C ALA A 177 8.99 7.71 -19.12
N PRO A 178 8.42 6.49 -19.28
CA PRO A 178 7.02 6.25 -18.91
C PRO A 178 6.72 6.47 -17.42
N ILE A 179 7.70 6.23 -16.54
CA ILE A 179 7.55 6.43 -15.09
C ILE A 179 7.77 7.90 -14.72
N LEU A 180 8.74 8.53 -15.37
CA LEU A 180 9.13 9.92 -15.16
C LEU A 180 8.09 10.91 -15.69
N GLY A 181 7.47 10.60 -16.84
CA GLY A 181 6.74 11.56 -17.66
C GLY A 181 5.60 12.28 -16.95
N ASN A 182 4.79 11.58 -16.18
CA ASN A 182 3.65 12.21 -15.48
C ASN A 182 4.12 13.20 -14.40
N VAL A 183 5.16 12.85 -13.65
CA VAL A 183 5.71 13.74 -12.60
C VAL A 183 6.41 14.94 -13.24
N ALA A 184 7.16 14.72 -14.33
CA ALA A 184 7.82 15.80 -15.08
C ALA A 184 6.78 16.78 -15.66
N ALA A 185 5.72 16.27 -16.27
CA ALA A 185 4.63 17.10 -16.79
C ALA A 185 3.94 17.91 -15.68
N ALA A 186 3.73 17.30 -14.51
CA ALA A 186 3.17 17.99 -13.35
C ALA A 186 4.12 19.08 -12.82
N ALA A 187 5.42 18.83 -12.76
CA ALA A 187 6.42 19.82 -12.33
C ALA A 187 6.48 21.02 -13.29
N LEU A 188 6.37 20.78 -14.60
CA LEU A 188 6.31 21.86 -15.59
C LEU A 188 5.02 22.69 -15.46
N ARG A 189 3.88 22.03 -15.18
CA ARG A 189 2.58 22.70 -15.08
C ARG A 189 2.35 23.42 -13.76
N TYR A 190 2.94 22.93 -12.68
CA TYR A 190 2.74 23.42 -11.32
C TYR A 190 4.10 23.64 -10.60
N PRO A 191 5.02 24.50 -11.15
CA PRO A 191 6.39 24.61 -10.67
C PRO A 191 6.51 25.09 -9.22
N ASP A 192 5.51 25.84 -8.71
CA ASP A 192 5.48 26.30 -7.32
C ASP A 192 5.03 25.21 -6.33
N ARG A 193 4.55 24.08 -6.82
CA ARG A 193 3.95 23.02 -5.98
C ARG A 193 4.55 21.65 -6.19
N VAL A 194 5.09 21.37 -7.35
CA VAL A 194 5.68 20.08 -7.69
C VAL A 194 7.13 20.28 -8.09
N ALA A 195 8.04 19.60 -7.40
CA ALA A 195 9.44 19.50 -7.78
C ALA A 195 9.79 18.06 -8.15
N LEU A 196 10.54 17.89 -9.23
CA LEU A 196 11.14 16.62 -9.64
C LEU A 196 12.65 16.76 -9.55
N GLU A 197 13.26 15.86 -8.78
CA GLU A 197 14.71 15.74 -8.66
C GLU A 197 15.17 14.43 -9.24
N LEU A 198 16.23 14.47 -10.03
CA LEU A 198 16.95 13.28 -10.51
C LEU A 198 18.27 13.21 -9.75
N ALA A 199 18.53 12.10 -9.07
CA ALA A 199 19.67 12.00 -8.17
C ALA A 199 20.24 10.58 -8.08
N GLY A 200 21.46 10.43 -8.56
CA GLY A 200 22.24 9.22 -8.47
C GLY A 200 21.64 8.00 -9.19
N PRO A 201 22.29 6.84 -9.07
CA PRO A 201 21.90 5.64 -9.79
C PRO A 201 20.79 4.82 -9.08
N THR A 202 20.44 5.12 -7.82
CA THR A 202 19.48 4.31 -7.07
C THR A 202 18.50 5.13 -6.25
N ILE A 203 17.41 4.50 -5.82
CA ILE A 203 16.43 5.11 -4.89
C ILE A 203 17.07 5.56 -3.57
N ARG A 204 18.23 5.02 -3.20
CA ARG A 204 18.94 5.36 -1.98
C ARG A 204 19.52 6.78 -2.07
N GLU A 205 20.16 7.11 -3.18
CA GLU A 205 20.70 8.46 -3.44
C GLU A 205 19.58 9.48 -3.58
N ALA A 206 18.49 9.11 -4.28
CA ALA A 206 17.28 9.92 -4.35
C ALA A 206 16.70 10.21 -2.95
N GLY A 207 16.67 9.21 -2.08
CA GLY A 207 16.24 9.38 -0.68
C GLY A 207 17.20 10.22 0.15
N ALA A 208 18.51 10.10 -0.05
CA ALA A 208 19.51 10.91 0.63
C ALA A 208 19.38 12.40 0.25
N LEU A 209 19.21 12.69 -1.04
CA LEU A 209 18.96 14.06 -1.52
C LEU A 209 17.73 14.68 -0.85
N LEU A 210 16.61 13.94 -0.74
CA LEU A 210 15.41 14.46 -0.08
C LEU A 210 15.68 14.77 1.40
N LYS A 211 16.37 13.88 2.09
CA LYS A 211 16.70 14.05 3.51
C LYS A 211 17.60 15.26 3.75
N GLU A 212 18.57 15.49 2.89
CA GLU A 212 19.53 16.58 3.01
C GLU A 212 18.92 17.93 2.59
N LYS A 213 18.25 17.97 1.45
CA LYS A 213 17.80 19.22 0.82
C LYS A 213 16.40 19.66 1.26
N TYR A 214 15.44 18.71 1.36
CA TYR A 214 14.02 19.05 1.48
C TYR A 214 13.44 18.86 2.88
N VAL A 215 13.88 17.86 3.64
CA VAL A 215 13.42 17.67 5.02
C VAL A 215 13.70 18.89 5.90
N PRO A 216 14.89 19.56 5.82
CA PRO A 216 15.14 20.80 6.56
C PRO A 216 14.23 21.97 6.16
N GLN A 217 13.63 21.92 4.96
CA GLN A 217 12.66 22.91 4.47
C GLN A 217 11.22 22.60 4.91
N GLY A 218 11.01 21.61 5.78
CA GLY A 218 9.69 21.23 6.29
C GLY A 218 8.90 20.26 5.38
N TYR A 219 9.58 19.56 4.45
CA TYR A 219 8.96 18.46 3.73
C TYR A 219 8.95 17.21 4.59
N PHE A 220 7.77 16.57 4.70
CA PHE A 220 7.62 15.31 5.41
C PHE A 220 7.84 14.14 4.45
N SER A 221 8.77 13.24 4.82
CA SER A 221 9.06 12.06 4.01
C SER A 221 7.95 11.02 4.13
N VAL A 222 7.39 10.62 2.99
CA VAL A 222 6.38 9.58 2.87
C VAL A 222 6.91 8.38 2.07
N ALA A 223 8.19 8.12 2.16
CA ALA A 223 8.82 6.91 1.65
C ALA A 223 8.18 5.67 2.32
N THR A 224 8.29 4.50 1.69
CA THR A 224 7.74 3.25 2.22
C THR A 224 8.21 3.01 3.65
N PHE A 225 7.27 2.90 4.58
CA PHE A 225 7.46 2.78 6.02
C PHE A 225 8.11 4.00 6.73
N GLN A 226 8.32 5.11 6.03
CA GLN A 226 8.80 6.35 6.64
C GLN A 226 7.67 7.23 7.18
N GLU A 227 6.43 6.88 6.93
CA GLU A 227 5.23 7.42 7.55
C GLU A 227 4.66 6.40 8.55
N PRO A 228 3.82 6.79 9.52
CA PRO A 228 3.36 5.89 10.58
C PRO A 228 2.25 4.93 10.10
N GLY A 229 2.55 4.11 9.09
CA GLY A 229 1.64 3.11 8.58
C GLY A 229 0.54 3.63 7.64
N TRP A 230 0.57 4.87 7.20
CA TRP A 230 -0.48 5.45 6.35
C TRP A 230 -0.65 4.69 5.03
N ARG A 231 0.45 4.26 4.40
CA ARG A 231 0.37 3.42 3.19
C ARG A 231 -0.25 2.06 3.47
N ILE A 232 0.01 1.48 4.64
CA ILE A 232 -0.58 0.22 5.07
C ILE A 232 -2.08 0.39 5.24
N GLU A 233 -2.52 1.48 5.89
CA GLU A 233 -3.94 1.80 6.06
C GLU A 233 -4.68 1.94 4.73
N GLY A 234 -4.11 2.63 3.75
CA GLY A 234 -4.69 2.68 2.41
C GLY A 234 -4.73 1.31 1.71
N LYS A 235 -3.66 0.51 1.86
CA LYS A 235 -3.58 -0.86 1.31
C LYS A 235 -4.50 -1.85 2.02
N LYS A 236 -4.92 -1.56 3.24
CA LYS A 236 -5.92 -2.33 3.97
C LYS A 236 -7.21 -2.51 3.16
N SER A 237 -7.59 -1.50 2.37
CA SER A 237 -8.76 -1.55 1.48
C SER A 237 -8.70 -2.74 0.50
N LEU A 238 -7.51 -3.18 0.08
CA LEU A 238 -7.35 -4.36 -0.77
C LEU A 238 -7.77 -5.64 -0.03
N GLY A 239 -7.39 -5.78 1.24
CA GLY A 239 -7.79 -6.90 2.08
C GLY A 239 -9.28 -6.89 2.42
N LEU A 240 -9.85 -5.71 2.64
CA LEU A 240 -11.28 -5.52 2.87
C LEU A 240 -12.09 -5.93 1.63
N GLU A 241 -11.67 -5.51 0.43
CA GLU A 241 -12.32 -5.87 -0.85
C GLU A 241 -12.21 -7.36 -1.19
N LEU A 242 -11.17 -8.06 -0.72
CA LEU A 242 -11.05 -9.51 -0.88
C LEU A 242 -11.92 -10.28 0.11
N ALA A 243 -12.34 -9.65 1.20
CA ALA A 243 -13.13 -10.26 2.26
C ALA A 243 -14.61 -9.88 2.19
N GLU A 244 -14.97 -8.79 1.52
CA GLU A 244 -16.32 -8.24 1.52
C GLU A 244 -17.35 -9.24 0.97
N PRO A 245 -18.59 -9.18 1.45
CA PRO A 245 -19.67 -10.02 0.96
C PRO A 245 -19.89 -9.85 -0.55
N ALA A 246 -20.12 -10.94 -1.24
CA ALA A 246 -20.57 -10.88 -2.62
C ALA A 246 -21.93 -10.15 -2.72
N ARG A 247 -22.22 -9.61 -3.90
CA ARG A 247 -23.45 -8.83 -4.11
C ARG A 247 -24.70 -9.62 -3.73
N GLY A 248 -25.44 -9.11 -2.77
CA GLY A 248 -26.66 -9.75 -2.25
C GLY A 248 -26.41 -10.71 -1.09
N GLU A 249 -25.16 -10.88 -0.69
CA GLU A 249 -24.77 -11.64 0.50
C GLU A 249 -24.42 -10.70 1.67
N THR A 250 -24.37 -11.27 2.86
CA THR A 250 -23.99 -10.53 4.09
C THR A 250 -22.73 -11.11 4.74
N ARG A 251 -22.29 -12.29 4.29
CA ARG A 251 -21.19 -13.01 4.89
C ARG A 251 -19.84 -12.55 4.34
N TRP A 252 -19.00 -12.11 5.23
CA TRP A 252 -17.58 -11.86 4.96
C TRP A 252 -16.84 -13.19 4.84
N SER A 253 -15.97 -13.33 3.85
CA SER A 253 -15.21 -14.56 3.62
C SER A 253 -13.88 -14.29 2.94
N LEU A 254 -12.90 -15.16 3.18
CA LEU A 254 -11.56 -15.03 2.61
C LEU A 254 -11.30 -16.13 1.57
N PRO A 255 -10.49 -15.86 0.53
CA PRO A 255 -10.01 -16.90 -0.38
C PRO A 255 -9.09 -17.88 0.35
N ASP A 256 -8.79 -19.03 -0.27
CA ASP A 256 -7.88 -20.02 0.31
C ASP A 256 -6.41 -19.59 0.20
N ALA A 257 -6.06 -18.82 -0.82
CA ALA A 257 -4.72 -18.32 -1.05
C ALA A 257 -4.74 -16.98 -1.79
N VAL A 258 -3.72 -16.18 -1.57
CA VAL A 258 -3.45 -14.93 -2.30
C VAL A 258 -2.04 -14.97 -2.85
N ILE A 259 -1.91 -14.88 -4.17
CA ILE A 259 -0.62 -14.71 -4.86
C ILE A 259 -0.41 -13.21 -5.07
N TYR A 260 0.67 -12.68 -4.52
CA TYR A 260 0.90 -11.25 -4.51
C TYR A 260 2.31 -10.88 -5.01
N PRO A 261 2.41 -10.13 -6.14
CA PRO A 261 3.68 -9.56 -6.59
C PRO A 261 4.22 -8.58 -5.55
N THR A 262 5.39 -8.87 -4.97
CA THR A 262 5.84 -8.23 -3.74
C THR A 262 7.15 -7.45 -3.93
N GLY A 263 7.08 -6.13 -3.78
CA GLY A 263 8.26 -5.27 -3.59
C GLY A 263 8.51 -5.03 -2.10
N GLY A 264 8.19 -3.84 -1.58
CA GLY A 264 8.33 -3.49 -0.16
C GLY A 264 7.35 -4.16 0.80
N GLY A 265 6.30 -4.84 0.29
CA GLY A 265 5.38 -5.65 1.11
C GLY A 265 4.21 -4.92 1.75
N THR A 266 4.02 -3.61 1.53
CA THR A 266 2.91 -2.85 2.15
C THR A 266 1.52 -3.40 1.84
N GLY A 267 1.31 -4.02 0.66
CA GLY A 267 0.04 -4.65 0.31
C GLY A 267 -0.22 -5.91 1.13
N VAL A 268 0.80 -6.75 1.35
CA VAL A 268 0.73 -7.92 2.22
C VAL A 268 0.38 -7.51 3.64
N LEU A 269 1.08 -6.51 4.18
CA LEU A 269 0.82 -5.98 5.52
C LEU A 269 -0.58 -5.37 5.63
N GLY A 270 -1.04 -4.63 4.62
CA GLY A 270 -2.36 -4.03 4.59
C GLY A 270 -3.48 -5.06 4.58
N MET A 271 -3.39 -6.08 3.72
CA MET A 271 -4.36 -7.18 3.67
C MET A 271 -4.40 -7.94 4.98
N TRP A 272 -3.25 -8.30 5.53
CA TRP A 272 -3.18 -9.04 6.78
C TRP A 272 -3.80 -8.26 7.94
N LYS A 273 -3.45 -6.97 8.06
CA LYS A 273 -4.03 -6.06 9.05
C LYS A 273 -5.55 -5.96 8.93
N ALA A 274 -6.08 -5.86 7.70
CA ALA A 274 -7.52 -5.85 7.46
C ALA A 274 -8.18 -7.11 8.03
N TRP A 275 -7.59 -8.27 7.79
CA TRP A 275 -8.14 -9.54 8.24
C TRP A 275 -8.05 -9.74 9.76
N ASP A 276 -6.98 -9.24 10.39
CA ASP A 276 -6.87 -9.25 11.85
C ASP A 276 -7.95 -8.37 12.49
N GLU A 277 -8.22 -7.20 11.93
CA GLU A 277 -9.28 -6.31 12.39
C GLU A 277 -10.68 -6.87 12.14
N LEU A 278 -10.93 -7.47 10.95
CA LEU A 278 -12.20 -8.13 10.66
C LEU A 278 -12.47 -9.32 11.60
N GLN A 279 -11.43 -10.09 11.95
CA GLN A 279 -11.55 -11.16 12.94
C GLN A 279 -11.87 -10.62 14.33
N ALA A 280 -11.16 -9.56 14.75
CA ALA A 280 -11.40 -8.93 16.04
C ALA A 280 -12.82 -8.33 16.16
N LEU A 281 -13.42 -7.94 15.03
CA LEU A 281 -14.82 -7.51 14.94
C LEU A 281 -15.82 -8.68 14.81
N GLY A 282 -15.34 -9.92 14.73
CA GLY A 282 -16.20 -11.11 14.58
C GLY A 282 -16.82 -11.28 13.18
N LEU A 283 -16.31 -10.56 12.16
CA LEU A 283 -16.83 -10.61 10.80
C LEU A 283 -16.29 -11.80 10.00
N ILE A 284 -15.09 -12.26 10.33
CA ILE A 284 -14.48 -13.50 9.78
C ILE A 284 -13.95 -14.38 10.92
N ASP A 285 -13.70 -15.64 10.62
CA ASP A 285 -13.05 -16.57 11.55
C ASP A 285 -11.51 -16.38 11.60
N ALA A 286 -10.82 -17.26 12.35
CA ALA A 286 -9.37 -17.22 12.50
C ALA A 286 -8.60 -17.76 11.28
N ARG A 287 -9.28 -18.35 10.29
CA ARG A 287 -8.63 -18.86 9.07
C ARG A 287 -8.01 -17.72 8.28
N ARG A 288 -6.84 -17.94 7.75
CA ARG A 288 -6.13 -16.98 6.88
C ARG A 288 -5.82 -17.61 5.52
N PRO A 289 -5.86 -16.82 4.45
CA PRO A 289 -5.34 -17.24 3.16
C PRO A 289 -3.86 -17.56 3.25
N ARG A 290 -3.41 -18.57 2.52
CA ARG A 290 -1.98 -18.75 2.30
C ARG A 290 -1.43 -17.58 1.49
N MET A 291 -0.47 -16.85 2.05
CA MET A 291 0.16 -15.70 1.39
C MET A 291 1.34 -16.18 0.56
N ILE A 292 1.24 -16.06 -0.75
CA ILE A 292 2.28 -16.46 -1.70
C ILE A 292 2.89 -15.17 -2.28
N CYS A 293 4.07 -14.81 -1.79
CA CYS A 293 4.79 -13.64 -2.27
C CYS A 293 5.65 -13.98 -3.48
N VAL A 294 5.46 -13.25 -4.59
CA VAL A 294 6.23 -13.45 -5.82
C VAL A 294 7.13 -12.25 -6.07
N GLN A 295 8.39 -12.51 -6.40
CA GLN A 295 9.37 -11.49 -6.77
C GLN A 295 10.01 -11.86 -8.13
N SER A 296 10.65 -10.88 -8.80
CA SER A 296 11.54 -11.18 -9.91
C SER A 296 12.80 -11.87 -9.39
N GLU A 297 13.26 -12.92 -10.06
CA GLU A 297 14.51 -13.61 -9.70
C GLU A 297 15.72 -12.67 -9.71
N ALA A 298 15.70 -11.66 -10.57
CA ALA A 298 16.73 -10.62 -10.61
C ALA A 298 16.79 -9.78 -9.32
N MET A 299 15.67 -9.70 -8.58
CA MET A 299 15.55 -8.95 -7.31
C MET A 299 14.61 -9.67 -6.34
N ALA A 300 15.09 -10.71 -5.68
CA ALA A 300 14.28 -11.59 -4.82
C ALA A 300 14.80 -11.70 -3.36
N PRO A 301 14.88 -10.59 -2.58
CA PRO A 301 15.37 -10.67 -1.21
C PRO A 301 14.46 -11.47 -0.28
N LEU A 302 13.13 -11.39 -0.44
CA LEU A 302 12.18 -12.15 0.38
C LEU A 302 12.27 -13.65 0.09
N VAL A 303 12.39 -14.04 -1.18
CA VAL A 303 12.54 -15.46 -1.57
C VAL A 303 13.79 -16.05 -0.92
N ARG A 304 14.93 -15.38 -1.08
CA ARG A 304 16.20 -15.82 -0.49
C ARG A 304 16.14 -15.92 1.03
N ALA A 305 15.52 -14.94 1.70
CA ALA A 305 15.39 -14.95 3.16
C ALA A 305 14.43 -16.04 3.65
N PHE A 306 13.34 -16.28 2.92
CA PHE A 306 12.38 -17.33 3.23
C PHE A 306 13.02 -18.73 3.13
N GLU A 307 13.72 -19.01 2.01
CA GLU A 307 14.42 -20.27 1.76
C GLU A 307 15.55 -20.54 2.78
N ALA A 308 16.26 -19.47 3.16
CA ALA A 308 17.34 -19.55 4.16
C ALA A 308 16.83 -19.54 5.62
N GLY A 309 15.51 -19.50 5.85
CA GLY A 309 14.94 -19.48 7.21
C GLY A 309 15.23 -18.19 8.00
N LEU A 310 15.64 -17.11 7.33
CA LEU A 310 16.00 -15.84 8.00
C LEU A 310 14.75 -15.10 8.49
N VAL A 311 14.91 -14.34 9.58
CA VAL A 311 13.84 -13.52 10.16
C VAL A 311 13.64 -12.19 9.42
N ASP A 312 14.65 -11.70 8.70
CA ASP A 312 14.59 -10.48 7.89
C ASP A 312 15.44 -10.64 6.63
N THR A 313 15.27 -9.73 5.67
CA THR A 313 16.02 -9.74 4.42
C THR A 313 17.39 -9.09 4.57
N ILE A 314 18.36 -9.61 3.80
CA ILE A 314 19.69 -9.02 3.66
C ILE A 314 19.74 -8.31 2.31
N ALA A 315 20.08 -7.02 2.32
CA ALA A 315 20.23 -6.23 1.11
C ALA A 315 21.35 -6.80 0.23
N LYS A 316 21.02 -7.06 -1.04
CA LYS A 316 22.00 -7.41 -2.06
C LYS A 316 21.71 -6.59 -3.32
N PRO A 317 22.73 -6.16 -4.05
CA PRO A 317 22.53 -5.58 -5.37
C PRO A 317 21.75 -6.55 -6.26
N GLY A 318 20.79 -6.04 -7.01
CA GLY A 318 20.09 -6.80 -8.04
C GLY A 318 20.79 -6.67 -9.38
N THR A 319 20.44 -7.54 -10.31
CA THR A 319 20.89 -7.48 -11.71
C THR A 319 20.00 -6.61 -12.58
N GLY A 320 19.01 -5.95 -11.99
CA GLY A 320 17.98 -5.21 -12.69
C GLY A 320 16.77 -6.10 -13.01
N THR A 321 15.59 -5.51 -13.08
CA THR A 321 14.33 -6.21 -13.43
C THR A 321 13.46 -5.30 -14.28
N LEU A 322 12.73 -5.85 -15.24
CA LEU A 322 11.68 -5.15 -15.99
C LEU A 322 10.50 -4.78 -15.07
N ALA A 323 10.34 -5.47 -13.95
CA ALA A 323 9.32 -5.17 -12.93
C ALA A 323 9.80 -4.06 -11.98
N PHE A 324 10.00 -2.84 -12.49
CA PHE A 324 10.54 -1.70 -11.72
C PHE A 324 9.85 -1.47 -10.36
N GLY A 325 8.54 -1.65 -10.29
CA GLY A 325 7.78 -1.51 -9.05
C GLY A 325 8.11 -2.56 -7.98
N LEU A 326 8.80 -3.64 -8.33
CA LEU A 326 9.26 -4.71 -7.45
C LEU A 326 10.76 -4.63 -7.15
N ASN A 327 11.48 -3.68 -7.74
CA ASN A 327 12.93 -3.53 -7.57
C ASN A 327 13.26 -2.94 -6.18
N VAL A 328 13.13 -3.75 -5.15
CA VAL A 328 13.35 -3.38 -3.75
C VAL A 328 14.39 -4.31 -3.14
N PRO A 329 15.66 -3.88 -3.02
CA PRO A 329 16.77 -4.73 -2.57
C PRO A 329 16.67 -5.13 -1.09
N ALA A 330 16.02 -4.31 -0.26
CA ALA A 330 15.64 -4.62 1.12
C ALA A 330 14.48 -3.70 1.54
N GLY A 331 13.50 -4.25 2.22
CA GLY A 331 12.36 -3.49 2.75
C GLY A 331 12.40 -3.41 4.26
N VAL A 332 12.20 -2.22 4.82
CA VAL A 332 12.20 -2.00 6.29
C VAL A 332 11.14 -2.85 7.00
N GLY A 333 10.07 -3.23 6.30
CA GLY A 333 8.99 -4.10 6.81
C GLY A 333 9.08 -5.56 6.34
N HIS A 334 10.16 -6.00 5.68
CA HIS A 334 10.26 -7.36 5.14
C HIS A 334 10.23 -8.45 6.23
N PHE A 335 10.75 -8.19 7.43
CA PHE A 335 10.65 -9.10 8.56
C PHE A 335 9.19 -9.50 8.83
N ARG A 336 8.28 -8.54 8.83
CA ARG A 336 6.85 -8.80 9.07
C ARG A 336 6.19 -9.54 7.89
N VAL A 337 6.62 -9.27 6.66
CA VAL A 337 6.16 -10.04 5.48
C VAL A 337 6.57 -11.51 5.60
N LEU A 338 7.81 -11.79 6.01
CA LEU A 338 8.31 -13.16 6.24
C LEU A 338 7.52 -13.87 7.36
N GLU A 339 7.20 -13.17 8.44
CA GLU A 339 6.34 -13.71 9.51
C GLU A 339 4.96 -14.11 8.95
N ILE A 340 4.33 -13.22 8.17
CA ILE A 340 3.01 -13.46 7.56
C ILE A 340 3.03 -14.67 6.61
N ILE A 341 4.05 -14.77 5.74
CA ILE A 341 4.19 -15.92 4.84
C ILE A 341 4.24 -17.21 5.65
N ARG A 342 5.05 -17.27 6.71
CA ARG A 342 5.18 -18.46 7.57
C ARG A 342 3.91 -18.74 8.36
N ALA A 343 3.32 -17.74 9.00
CA ALA A 343 2.11 -17.87 9.82
C ALA A 343 0.91 -18.35 8.99
N SER A 344 0.84 -17.96 7.72
CA SER A 344 -0.24 -18.39 6.79
C SER A 344 -0.02 -19.78 6.17
N GLY A 345 1.11 -20.44 6.41
CA GLY A 345 1.51 -21.64 5.66
C GLY A 345 1.72 -21.36 4.17
N GLY A 346 2.09 -20.12 3.83
CA GLY A 346 2.30 -19.65 2.47
C GLY A 346 3.70 -19.97 1.93
N ALA A 347 4.10 -19.24 0.90
CA ALA A 347 5.37 -19.45 0.21
C ALA A 347 5.94 -18.12 -0.34
N ALA A 348 7.23 -18.11 -0.63
CA ALA A 348 7.86 -17.09 -1.45
C ALA A 348 8.43 -17.74 -2.70
N GLY A 349 8.22 -17.14 -3.87
CA GLY A 349 8.67 -17.70 -5.15
C GLY A 349 9.25 -16.63 -6.07
N GLY A 350 10.22 -17.03 -6.91
CA GLY A 350 10.80 -16.20 -7.97
C GLY A 350 10.11 -16.41 -9.30
N GLY A 351 9.95 -15.35 -10.10
CA GLY A 351 9.55 -15.40 -11.49
C GLY A 351 10.70 -14.92 -12.39
N GLY A 352 11.02 -15.69 -13.45
CA GLY A 352 12.06 -15.31 -14.40
C GLY A 352 11.65 -14.10 -15.25
N GLU A 353 12.63 -13.27 -15.62
CA GLU A 353 12.40 -12.07 -16.44
C GLU A 353 11.75 -12.37 -17.81
N ALA A 354 12.05 -13.54 -18.39
CA ALA A 354 11.44 -13.97 -19.66
C ALA A 354 9.92 -14.20 -19.58
N GLY A 355 9.38 -14.40 -18.37
CA GLY A 355 7.94 -14.50 -18.12
C GLY A 355 7.25 -13.15 -17.92
N LEU A 356 8.00 -12.07 -17.79
CA LEU A 356 7.45 -10.73 -17.69
C LEU A 356 7.16 -10.23 -19.12
N PRO A 357 5.95 -9.77 -19.44
CA PRO A 357 5.68 -9.18 -20.73
C PRO A 357 6.60 -7.96 -20.89
N ALA A 358 7.36 -7.92 -22.01
CA ALA A 358 8.11 -6.73 -22.40
C ALA A 358 7.15 -5.55 -22.38
N GLY A 359 7.42 -4.58 -21.49
CA GLY A 359 6.47 -3.55 -21.06
C GLY A 359 5.63 -2.99 -22.21
N ARG A 360 4.35 -3.21 -22.14
CA ARG A 360 3.32 -2.56 -22.98
C ARG A 360 2.54 -1.61 -22.12
#